data_90ea81836a7a28116da4d46e99b7a4a2
#
_entry.id   90ea81836a7a28116da4d46e99b7a4a2
#
_cell.length_a   1.000
_cell.length_b   1.000
_cell.length_c   1.000
_cell.angle_alpha   90.00
_cell.angle_beta   90.00
_cell.angle_gamma   90.00
#
_symmetry.space_group_name_H-M   'P 1'
#
loop_
_entity.id
_entity.type
_entity.pdbx_description
1 polymer ?
#
loop_
_entity_poly.entity_id
_entity_poly.type
_entity_poly.pdbx_seq_one_letter_code
_entity_poly.pdbx_strand_id
1 'polypeptide(L)'
;MKTRRDFLKRTALFGASAFMAPSLLGREGDGDCFFSQESASSMLVPMGDALKITGTFLDEISHDIPHQNWGEREWDQDFRYMQSIGIDTVIMIRSGYRKFITYPSAHLLGKGCYMPSVDLLDMFLRLAGKYHMKFYFGLYDSGKYWDTGDLSWEVEDNKYVIDEVWSRYGEKYKSFGGWYISGEISRKTKGAIDAFHAMGKQCKDVSGGLPTFISPWIDGKKAVMGTDKLTKEDAVSVQEHEREWNEIFDGIHDVVDALSLIHISEPTRLDVIS
;
A
#
# COMPACT_ATOMS: atom_id res chain seq x y z
N MET A 1 16.45 -6.41 -19.84
CA MET A 1 16.57 -6.72 -18.40
C MET A 1 16.39 -5.41 -17.65
N LYS A 2 15.39 -5.34 -16.75
CA LYS A 2 15.25 -4.20 -15.84
C LYS A 2 16.39 -4.27 -14.82
N THR A 3 17.03 -3.15 -14.53
CA THR A 3 18.12 -3.11 -13.56
C THR A 3 17.59 -2.65 -12.19
N ARG A 4 18.29 -3.02 -11.11
CA ARG A 4 18.03 -2.52 -9.75
C ARG A 4 17.90 -0.97 -9.72
N ARG A 5 18.70 -0.28 -10.52
CA ARG A 5 18.66 1.19 -10.63
C ARG A 5 17.35 1.70 -11.22
N ASP A 6 16.75 0.95 -12.16
CA ASP A 6 15.44 1.29 -12.75
C ASP A 6 14.31 1.01 -11.78
N PHE A 7 14.44 -0.06 -10.98
CA PHE A 7 13.53 -0.38 -9.88
C PHE A 7 13.53 0.72 -8.81
N LEU A 8 14.68 1.09 -8.28
CA LEU A 8 14.79 2.13 -7.25
C LEU A 8 14.36 3.52 -7.74
N LYS A 9 14.57 3.85 -9.02
CA LYS A 9 14.09 5.11 -9.59
C LYS A 9 12.56 5.20 -9.67
N ARG A 10 11.87 4.10 -9.90
CA ARG A 10 10.40 4.04 -9.91
C ARG A 10 9.83 4.14 -8.50
N THR A 11 10.51 3.59 -7.52
CA THR A 11 10.16 3.70 -6.10
C THR A 11 10.15 5.15 -5.59
N ALA A 12 11.10 5.97 -6.05
CA ALA A 12 11.18 7.38 -5.66
C ALA A 12 9.98 8.23 -6.13
N LEU A 13 9.20 7.77 -7.10
CA LEU A 13 8.02 8.48 -7.61
C LEU A 13 6.75 8.33 -6.76
N PHE A 14 6.70 7.36 -5.84
CA PHE A 14 5.51 7.07 -5.02
C PHE A 14 5.66 7.43 -3.54
N GLY A 15 6.74 8.06 -3.15
CA GLY A 15 7.17 8.22 -1.76
C GLY A 15 6.92 9.57 -1.12
N ALA A 16 5.78 10.23 -1.30
CA ALA A 16 5.47 11.45 -0.54
C ALA A 16 3.98 11.57 -0.24
N SER A 17 3.46 10.70 0.61
CA SER A 17 2.17 10.92 1.25
C SER A 17 2.42 11.33 2.70
N ALA A 18 2.72 12.61 2.91
CA ALA A 18 2.73 13.19 4.23
C ALA A 18 1.29 13.37 4.71
N PHE A 19 0.91 12.68 5.75
CA PHE A 19 -0.29 12.98 6.53
C PHE A 19 -0.11 14.34 7.20
N MET A 20 -0.83 15.35 6.74
CA MET A 20 -1.16 16.53 7.54
C MET A 20 -2.66 16.50 7.82
N ALA A 21 -3.03 16.08 9.01
CA ALA A 21 -4.33 16.35 9.56
C ALA A 21 -4.28 17.71 10.26
N PRO A 22 -5.09 18.71 9.89
CA PRO A 22 -5.25 19.91 10.71
C PRO A 22 -6.34 19.64 11.75
N SER A 23 -5.94 19.43 13.00
CA SER A 23 -6.85 19.59 14.13
C SER A 23 -7.08 21.08 14.36
N LEU A 24 -8.16 21.61 13.80
CA LEU A 24 -8.71 22.91 14.15
C LEU A 24 -9.95 22.69 15.03
N LEU A 25 -9.74 22.70 16.33
CA LEU A 25 -10.78 23.05 17.28
C LEU A 25 -10.27 24.16 18.14
N GLY A 26 -10.94 25.30 18.04
CA GLY A 26 -10.59 26.56 18.65
C GLY A 26 -10.60 26.53 20.18
N ARG A 27 -9.77 27.41 20.71
CA ARG A 27 -9.98 28.01 22.04
C ARG A 27 -9.66 29.49 21.94
N GLU A 28 -10.68 30.29 22.15
CA GLU A 28 -10.53 31.72 22.36
C GLU A 28 -9.70 31.99 23.61
N GLY A 29 -8.80 32.94 23.50
CA GLY A 29 -8.03 33.44 24.64
C GLY A 29 -7.18 34.63 24.19
N ASP A 30 -7.63 35.83 24.57
CA ASP A 30 -6.97 37.10 24.32
C ASP A 30 -5.50 37.11 24.79
N GLY A 31 -4.65 37.65 23.96
CA GLY A 31 -3.26 37.92 24.31
C GLY A 31 -2.49 38.55 23.16
N ASP A 32 -2.43 39.88 23.15
CA ASP A 32 -1.62 40.67 22.23
C ASP A 32 -0.15 40.23 22.24
N CYS A 33 0.32 39.63 21.17
CA CYS A 33 1.74 39.49 20.86
C CYS A 33 2.06 40.20 19.54
N PHE A 34 2.70 41.33 19.68
CA PHE A 34 3.39 42.02 18.59
C PHE A 34 4.44 41.09 17.99
N PHE A 35 4.17 40.54 16.84
CA PHE A 35 5.21 39.95 15.98
C PHE A 35 5.52 40.93 14.85
N SER A 36 6.74 41.45 14.86
CA SER A 36 7.33 42.27 13.83
C SER A 36 7.31 41.55 12.46
N GLN A 37 6.73 42.21 11.50
CA GLN A 37 6.47 41.76 10.13
C GLN A 37 7.69 41.98 9.24
N GLU A 38 8.86 41.45 9.63
CA GLU A 38 10.07 41.50 8.79
C GLU A 38 10.79 40.15 8.92
N SER A 39 10.52 39.28 7.96
CA SER A 39 11.37 38.20 7.41
C SER A 39 10.64 36.95 6.85
N ALA A 40 9.36 37.08 6.51
CA ALA A 40 8.64 35.95 5.86
C ALA A 40 8.73 35.94 4.32
N SER A 41 9.61 36.76 3.72
CA SER A 41 9.64 36.96 2.28
C SER A 41 10.72 36.20 1.49
N SER A 42 11.42 35.25 2.07
CA SER A 42 12.55 34.62 1.37
C SER A 42 12.60 33.09 1.31
N MET A 43 11.47 32.39 1.59
CA MET A 43 11.40 30.94 1.38
C MET A 43 10.14 30.50 0.61
N LEU A 44 9.75 31.28 -0.39
CA LEU A 44 8.90 30.73 -1.43
C LEU A 44 9.80 29.99 -2.43
N VAL A 45 10.01 28.69 -2.19
CA VAL A 45 10.51 27.79 -3.21
C VAL A 45 9.57 27.92 -4.41
N PRO A 46 10.07 28.17 -5.64
CA PRO A 46 9.22 28.26 -6.81
C PRO A 46 8.35 26.99 -6.89
N MET A 47 7.03 27.14 -6.92
CA MET A 47 6.06 26.03 -7.03
C MET A 47 6.09 25.35 -8.40
N GLY A 48 7.26 25.28 -9.08
CA GLY A 48 7.40 24.72 -10.41
C GLY A 48 7.32 23.17 -10.45
N ASP A 49 7.70 22.49 -9.38
CA ASP A 49 7.81 21.02 -9.34
C ASP A 49 7.25 20.43 -8.04
N ALA A 50 6.12 20.92 -7.55
CA ALA A 50 5.44 20.31 -6.42
C ALA A 50 5.04 18.87 -6.79
N LEU A 51 5.50 17.89 -6.02
CA LEU A 51 5.12 16.48 -6.17
C LEU A 51 3.59 16.38 -6.05
N LYS A 52 2.94 15.84 -7.08
CA LYS A 52 1.51 15.59 -7.08
C LYS A 52 1.27 14.19 -6.52
N ILE A 53 0.33 14.09 -5.59
CA ILE A 53 -0.18 12.79 -5.14
C ILE A 53 -1.17 12.34 -6.20
N THR A 54 -0.88 11.22 -6.88
CA THR A 54 -1.74 10.66 -7.93
C THR A 54 -2.27 9.27 -7.60
N GLY A 55 -1.83 8.67 -6.50
CA GLY A 55 -2.27 7.35 -6.05
C GLY A 55 -2.75 7.34 -4.61
N THR A 56 -3.69 6.46 -4.29
CA THR A 56 -4.19 6.25 -2.93
C THR A 56 -4.45 4.77 -2.67
N PHE A 57 -4.42 4.38 -1.40
CA PHE A 57 -4.89 3.07 -0.97
C PHE A 57 -6.38 3.12 -0.64
N LEU A 58 -7.05 2.00 -0.93
CA LEU A 58 -8.42 1.71 -0.58
C LEU A 58 -8.45 0.49 0.32
N ASP A 59 -9.06 0.60 1.49
CA ASP A 59 -9.29 -0.51 2.40
C ASP A 59 -10.78 -0.66 2.70
N GLU A 60 -11.37 -1.80 2.39
CA GLU A 60 -12.78 -2.10 2.69
C GLU A 60 -12.91 -3.16 3.80
N ILE A 61 -11.80 -3.70 4.26
CA ILE A 61 -11.80 -4.91 5.10
C ILE A 61 -11.36 -4.65 6.53
N SER A 62 -10.49 -3.69 6.77
CA SER A 62 -10.00 -3.40 8.11
C SER A 62 -11.15 -2.91 8.99
N HIS A 63 -11.22 -3.45 10.21
CA HIS A 63 -12.33 -3.21 11.14
C HIS A 63 -12.39 -1.80 11.74
N ASP A 64 -11.34 -1.02 11.56
CA ASP A 64 -11.18 0.33 12.09
C ASP A 64 -11.47 1.45 11.08
N ILE A 65 -11.85 1.09 9.85
CA ILE A 65 -12.18 2.07 8.82
C ILE A 65 -13.65 2.53 8.92
N PRO A 66 -13.92 3.83 8.66
CA PRO A 66 -15.25 4.39 8.87
C PRO A 66 -16.27 4.06 7.78
N HIS A 67 -15.84 3.61 6.61
CA HIS A 67 -16.69 3.41 5.44
C HIS A 67 -17.14 1.95 5.21
N GLN A 68 -16.93 1.07 6.17
CA GLN A 68 -17.54 -0.26 6.15
C GLN A 68 -19.06 -0.13 5.96
N ASN A 69 -19.64 -0.85 5.01
CA ASN A 69 -21.04 -0.79 4.62
C ASN A 69 -21.43 0.35 3.68
N TRP A 70 -20.50 1.04 3.06
CA TRP A 70 -20.82 1.91 1.95
C TRP A 70 -21.41 1.10 0.78
N GLY A 71 -22.45 1.67 0.16
CA GLY A 71 -22.99 1.15 -1.08
C GLY A 71 -22.33 1.77 -2.31
N GLU A 72 -22.78 1.35 -3.50
CA GLU A 72 -22.26 1.87 -4.76
C GLU A 72 -22.35 3.40 -4.88
N ARG A 73 -23.38 4.02 -4.30
CA ARG A 73 -23.56 5.47 -4.36
C ARG A 73 -22.46 6.21 -3.60
N GLU A 74 -22.11 5.75 -2.43
CA GLU A 74 -21.06 6.33 -1.58
C GLU A 74 -19.69 6.12 -2.22
N TRP A 75 -19.40 4.93 -2.73
CA TRP A 75 -18.17 4.65 -3.45
C TRP A 75 -18.06 5.43 -4.76
N ASP A 76 -19.13 5.56 -5.53
CA ASP A 76 -19.14 6.41 -6.74
C ASP A 76 -18.80 7.87 -6.43
N GLN A 77 -19.33 8.39 -5.34
CA GLN A 77 -19.01 9.72 -4.84
C GLN A 77 -17.53 9.84 -4.45
N ASP A 78 -16.97 8.85 -3.78
CA ASP A 78 -15.58 8.84 -3.33
C ASP A 78 -14.60 8.79 -4.52
N PHE A 79 -14.84 7.90 -5.49
CA PHE A 79 -14.05 7.84 -6.72
C PHE A 79 -14.10 9.16 -7.50
N ARG A 80 -15.24 9.82 -7.53
CA ARG A 80 -15.37 11.15 -8.14
C ARG A 80 -14.54 12.20 -7.41
N TYR A 81 -14.51 12.16 -6.08
CA TYR A 81 -13.68 13.08 -5.30
C TYR A 81 -12.19 12.79 -5.51
N MET A 82 -11.77 11.55 -5.48
CA MET A 82 -10.40 11.17 -5.80
C MET A 82 -9.96 11.72 -7.17
N GLN A 83 -10.80 11.53 -8.21
CA GLN A 83 -10.53 12.10 -9.53
C GLN A 83 -10.39 13.63 -9.49
N SER A 84 -11.28 14.32 -8.76
CA SER A 84 -11.30 15.78 -8.72
C SER A 84 -10.06 16.41 -8.11
N ILE A 85 -9.34 15.68 -7.26
CA ILE A 85 -8.07 16.11 -6.66
C ILE A 85 -6.84 15.56 -7.38
N GLY A 86 -7.03 14.87 -8.52
CA GLY A 86 -5.95 14.39 -9.36
C GLY A 86 -5.44 12.99 -9.07
N ILE A 87 -6.16 12.18 -8.29
CA ILE A 87 -5.87 10.76 -8.12
C ILE A 87 -6.26 10.03 -9.41
N ASP A 88 -5.35 9.26 -9.96
CA ASP A 88 -5.51 8.42 -11.14
C ASP A 88 -5.23 6.92 -10.88
N THR A 89 -4.76 6.61 -9.69
CA THR A 89 -4.39 5.26 -9.28
C THR A 89 -4.98 4.91 -7.92
N VAL A 90 -5.72 3.81 -7.87
CA VAL A 90 -6.30 3.25 -6.63
C VAL A 90 -5.70 1.88 -6.38
N ILE A 91 -5.18 1.65 -5.20
CA ILE A 91 -4.58 0.39 -4.79
C ILE A 91 -5.45 -0.20 -3.68
N MET A 92 -6.15 -1.29 -3.95
CA MET A 92 -6.85 -2.03 -2.92
C MET A 92 -5.82 -2.73 -2.02
N ILE A 93 -5.84 -2.47 -0.72
CA ILE A 93 -4.80 -2.96 0.19
C ILE A 93 -4.85 -4.48 0.33
N ARG A 94 -6.05 -5.07 0.30
CA ARG A 94 -6.27 -6.53 0.32
C ARG A 94 -7.66 -6.88 -0.19
N SER A 95 -7.78 -8.00 -0.88
CA SER A 95 -9.07 -8.50 -1.39
C SER A 95 -9.83 -9.35 -0.38
N GLY A 96 -9.21 -9.69 0.71
CA GLY A 96 -9.79 -10.43 1.81
C GLY A 96 -8.85 -10.44 3.00
N TYR A 97 -9.43 -10.57 4.21
CA TYR A 97 -8.70 -10.73 5.44
C TYR A 97 -9.35 -11.82 6.29
N ARG A 98 -8.58 -12.85 6.60
CA ARG A 98 -9.06 -14.03 7.35
C ARG A 98 -10.28 -14.62 6.64
N LYS A 99 -11.48 -14.45 7.18
CA LYS A 99 -12.72 -15.04 6.63
C LYS A 99 -13.55 -14.10 5.78
N PHE A 100 -13.26 -12.80 5.78
CA PHE A 100 -14.00 -11.83 4.99
C PHE A 100 -13.29 -11.59 3.64
N ILE A 101 -14.05 -11.64 2.54
CA ILE A 101 -13.54 -11.42 1.18
C ILE A 101 -14.44 -10.46 0.42
N THR A 102 -13.89 -9.78 -0.59
CA THR A 102 -14.57 -8.72 -1.34
C THR A 102 -15.19 -9.18 -2.65
N TYR A 103 -14.91 -10.40 -3.09
CA TYR A 103 -15.39 -10.95 -4.35
C TYR A 103 -15.71 -12.45 -4.21
N PRO A 104 -16.55 -13.05 -5.09
CA PRO A 104 -16.96 -14.46 -4.98
C PRO A 104 -15.85 -15.44 -5.43
N SER A 105 -14.78 -15.56 -4.62
CA SER A 105 -13.77 -16.60 -4.84
C SER A 105 -14.32 -17.97 -4.53
N ALA A 106 -14.30 -18.87 -5.50
CA ALA A 106 -14.75 -20.26 -5.29
C ALA A 106 -13.85 -20.99 -4.28
N HIS A 107 -12.52 -20.75 -4.36
CA HIS A 107 -11.55 -21.35 -3.45
C HIS A 107 -11.79 -20.90 -1.99
N LEU A 108 -11.88 -19.59 -1.75
CA LEU A 108 -12.00 -19.06 -0.39
C LEU A 108 -13.38 -19.31 0.22
N LEU A 109 -14.46 -19.25 -0.58
CA LEU A 109 -15.80 -19.65 -0.13
C LEU A 109 -15.84 -21.12 0.26
N GLY A 110 -15.16 -21.99 -0.50
CA GLY A 110 -14.99 -23.41 -0.16
C GLY A 110 -14.24 -23.64 1.16
N LYS A 111 -13.42 -22.69 1.58
CA LYS A 111 -12.72 -22.70 2.89
C LYS A 111 -13.53 -22.06 4.03
N GLY A 112 -14.77 -21.66 3.75
CA GLY A 112 -15.68 -21.06 4.75
C GLY A 112 -15.48 -19.55 4.94
N CYS A 113 -14.88 -18.88 3.96
CA CYS A 113 -14.91 -17.41 3.92
C CYS A 113 -16.31 -16.93 3.52
N TYR A 114 -16.60 -15.66 3.81
CA TYR A 114 -17.85 -15.01 3.46
C TYR A 114 -17.59 -13.64 2.82
N MET A 115 -18.53 -13.21 2.01
CA MET A 115 -18.48 -11.91 1.32
C MET A 115 -19.79 -11.14 1.55
N PRO A 116 -19.83 -9.83 1.32
CA PRO A 116 -21.07 -9.07 1.28
C PRO A 116 -21.94 -9.53 0.11
N SER A 117 -23.19 -9.08 0.08
CA SER A 117 -24.14 -9.41 -1.00
C SER A 117 -23.75 -8.84 -2.36
N VAL A 118 -22.79 -7.94 -2.40
CA VAL A 118 -22.28 -7.26 -3.60
C VAL A 118 -20.86 -7.74 -3.90
N ASP A 119 -20.55 -7.96 -5.16
CA ASP A 119 -19.18 -8.15 -5.64
C ASP A 119 -18.48 -6.77 -5.64
N LEU A 120 -17.75 -6.49 -4.56
CA LEU A 120 -17.07 -5.20 -4.39
C LEU A 120 -15.94 -5.02 -5.40
N LEU A 121 -15.25 -6.08 -5.78
CA LEU A 121 -14.18 -5.99 -6.77
C LEU A 121 -14.73 -5.58 -8.13
N ASP A 122 -15.84 -6.19 -8.58
CA ASP A 122 -16.52 -5.78 -9.81
C ASP A 122 -16.91 -4.30 -9.76
N MET A 123 -17.49 -3.88 -8.66
CA MET A 123 -17.90 -2.49 -8.43
C MET A 123 -16.71 -1.53 -8.51
N PHE A 124 -15.61 -1.80 -7.81
CA PHE A 124 -14.43 -0.94 -7.80
C PHE A 124 -13.77 -0.85 -9.17
N LEU A 125 -13.68 -1.95 -9.90
CA LEU A 125 -13.13 -1.95 -11.26
C LEU A 125 -14.01 -1.16 -12.25
N ARG A 126 -15.35 -1.23 -12.11
CA ARG A 126 -16.28 -0.40 -12.90
C ARG A 126 -16.12 1.09 -12.58
N LEU A 127 -16.05 1.43 -11.28
CA LEU A 127 -15.88 2.81 -10.84
C LEU A 127 -14.52 3.37 -11.28
N ALA A 128 -13.44 2.62 -11.12
CA ALA A 128 -12.13 3.01 -11.61
C ALA A 128 -12.16 3.27 -13.13
N GLY A 129 -12.80 2.40 -13.91
CA GLY A 129 -13.00 2.60 -15.35
C GLY A 129 -13.83 3.85 -15.68
N LYS A 130 -14.91 4.09 -14.94
CA LYS A 130 -15.77 5.26 -15.09
C LYS A 130 -15.02 6.58 -14.88
N TYR A 131 -14.10 6.61 -13.92
CA TYR A 131 -13.31 7.79 -13.56
C TYR A 131 -11.90 7.81 -14.16
N HIS A 132 -11.62 6.92 -15.13
CA HIS A 132 -10.33 6.83 -15.85
C HIS A 132 -9.12 6.58 -14.94
N MET A 133 -9.33 5.81 -13.87
CA MET A 133 -8.29 5.42 -12.93
C MET A 133 -7.74 4.03 -13.24
N LYS A 134 -6.52 3.77 -12.80
CA LYS A 134 -5.94 2.43 -12.69
C LYS A 134 -6.25 1.85 -11.33
N PHE A 135 -6.67 0.59 -11.31
CA PHE A 135 -6.96 -0.15 -10.08
C PHE A 135 -5.98 -1.30 -9.92
N TYR A 136 -5.29 -1.32 -8.79
CA TYR A 136 -4.38 -2.40 -8.42
C TYR A 136 -5.06 -3.32 -7.43
N PHE A 137 -5.09 -4.60 -7.77
CA PHE A 137 -5.73 -5.61 -6.95
C PHE A 137 -4.79 -6.07 -5.83
N GLY A 138 -5.20 -5.87 -4.57
CA GLY A 138 -4.51 -6.39 -3.40
C GLY A 138 -4.81 -7.87 -3.18
N LEU A 139 -3.79 -8.67 -2.98
CA LEU A 139 -3.91 -10.11 -2.76
C LEU A 139 -4.66 -10.40 -1.45
N TYR A 140 -5.07 -11.65 -1.28
CA TYR A 140 -5.72 -12.12 -0.06
C TYR A 140 -4.70 -12.21 1.09
N ASP A 141 -5.14 -11.79 2.27
CA ASP A 141 -4.39 -11.86 3.52
C ASP A 141 -5.08 -12.88 4.44
N SER A 142 -4.46 -14.05 4.61
CA SER A 142 -5.01 -15.10 5.46
C SER A 142 -4.97 -14.77 6.96
N GLY A 143 -4.21 -13.76 7.34
CA GLY A 143 -3.92 -13.38 8.71
C GLY A 143 -2.83 -14.23 9.38
N LYS A 144 -2.37 -15.33 8.76
CA LYS A 144 -1.35 -16.21 9.34
C LYS A 144 0.02 -15.53 9.40
N TYR A 145 0.34 -14.74 8.40
CA TYR A 145 1.56 -13.93 8.39
C TYR A 145 1.67 -13.07 9.66
N TRP A 146 0.61 -12.39 10.02
CA TRP A 146 0.57 -11.53 11.21
C TRP A 146 0.76 -12.30 12.53
N ASP A 147 0.28 -13.54 12.56
CA ASP A 147 0.39 -14.41 13.73
C ASP A 147 1.77 -15.09 13.84
N THR A 148 2.45 -15.34 12.71
CA THR A 148 3.67 -16.16 12.64
C THR A 148 4.95 -15.42 12.27
N GLY A 149 4.85 -14.24 11.61
CA GLY A 149 5.98 -13.54 11.00
C GLY A 149 6.55 -14.23 9.76
N ASP A 150 5.80 -15.17 9.14
CA ASP A 150 6.21 -15.96 8.00
C ASP A 150 5.27 -15.73 6.80
N LEU A 151 5.78 -15.07 5.75
CA LEU A 151 5.00 -14.72 4.56
C LEU A 151 4.67 -15.93 3.68
N SER A 152 5.38 -17.04 3.82
CA SER A 152 5.15 -18.25 3.02
C SER A 152 3.72 -18.79 3.15
N TRP A 153 3.05 -18.54 4.27
CA TRP A 153 1.66 -18.92 4.48
C TRP A 153 0.68 -18.29 3.49
N GLU A 154 1.01 -17.12 2.94
CA GLU A 154 0.12 -16.40 2.02
C GLU A 154 0.17 -16.94 0.59
N VAL A 155 1.18 -17.73 0.24
CA VAL A 155 1.37 -18.27 -1.12
C VAL A 155 0.29 -19.30 -1.47
N GLU A 156 -0.09 -20.17 -0.52
CA GLU A 156 -0.99 -21.30 -0.79
C GLU A 156 -2.35 -20.87 -1.33
N ASP A 157 -2.97 -19.92 -0.68
CA ASP A 157 -4.30 -19.44 -1.08
C ASP A 157 -4.21 -18.48 -2.27
N ASN A 158 -3.18 -17.63 -2.30
CA ASN A 158 -3.05 -16.62 -3.35
C ASN A 158 -2.80 -17.18 -4.74
N LYS A 159 -2.22 -18.37 -4.88
CA LYS A 159 -2.13 -19.03 -6.19
C LYS A 159 -3.49 -19.27 -6.85
N TYR A 160 -4.52 -19.58 -6.07
CA TYR A 160 -5.88 -19.73 -6.58
C TYR A 160 -6.56 -18.37 -6.78
N VAL A 161 -6.35 -17.45 -5.85
CA VAL A 161 -6.88 -16.07 -5.92
C VAL A 161 -6.40 -15.35 -7.18
N ILE A 162 -5.11 -15.42 -7.49
CA ILE A 162 -4.53 -14.78 -8.68
C ILE A 162 -5.18 -15.31 -9.97
N ASP A 163 -5.29 -16.63 -10.11
CA ASP A 163 -5.89 -17.26 -11.30
C ASP A 163 -7.38 -16.92 -11.41
N GLU A 164 -8.14 -17.03 -10.31
CA GLU A 164 -9.59 -16.70 -10.29
C GLU A 164 -9.84 -15.24 -10.65
N VAL A 165 -9.08 -14.32 -10.09
CA VAL A 165 -9.25 -12.89 -10.33
C VAL A 165 -8.90 -12.53 -11.75
N TRP A 166 -7.77 -13.02 -12.26
CA TRP A 166 -7.41 -12.72 -13.63
C TRP A 166 -8.43 -13.27 -14.63
N SER A 167 -8.84 -14.53 -14.48
CA SER A 167 -9.83 -15.15 -15.38
C SER A 167 -11.19 -14.46 -15.37
N ARG A 168 -11.57 -13.86 -14.23
CA ARG A 168 -12.90 -13.25 -14.08
C ARG A 168 -12.93 -11.75 -14.41
N TYR A 169 -11.88 -11.02 -14.05
CA TYR A 169 -11.86 -9.57 -14.11
C TYR A 169 -10.73 -8.98 -14.97
N GLY A 170 -9.62 -9.68 -15.12
CA GLY A 170 -8.40 -9.14 -15.72
C GLY A 170 -8.62 -8.58 -17.13
N GLU A 171 -9.05 -9.41 -18.05
CA GLU A 171 -9.32 -8.97 -19.44
C GLU A 171 -10.62 -8.18 -19.59
N LYS A 172 -11.56 -8.36 -18.67
CA LYS A 172 -12.88 -7.69 -18.70
C LYS A 172 -12.75 -6.19 -18.44
N TYR A 173 -11.84 -5.78 -17.54
CA TYR A 173 -11.74 -4.41 -17.10
C TYR A 173 -10.40 -3.77 -17.49
N LYS A 174 -10.44 -2.78 -18.40
CA LYS A 174 -9.26 -1.99 -18.78
C LYS A 174 -8.68 -1.15 -17.62
N SER A 175 -9.47 -0.94 -16.57
CA SER A 175 -9.05 -0.31 -15.32
C SER A 175 -8.17 -1.22 -14.46
N PHE A 176 -8.16 -2.54 -14.68
CA PHE A 176 -7.23 -3.43 -13.98
C PHE A 176 -5.79 -3.06 -14.36
N GLY A 177 -5.11 -2.36 -13.46
CA GLY A 177 -3.80 -1.74 -13.70
C GLY A 177 -2.62 -2.60 -13.28
N GLY A 178 -2.82 -3.54 -12.37
CA GLY A 178 -1.77 -4.37 -11.81
C GLY A 178 -2.15 -5.00 -10.48
N TRP A 179 -1.13 -5.43 -9.75
CA TRP A 179 -1.25 -6.24 -8.55
C TRP A 179 -0.58 -5.56 -7.36
N TYR A 180 -1.15 -5.71 -6.19
CA TYR A 180 -0.54 -5.33 -4.94
C TYR A 180 -0.40 -6.59 -4.06
N ILE A 181 0.83 -6.93 -3.70
CA ILE A 181 1.09 -8.09 -2.84
C ILE A 181 1.00 -7.62 -1.39
N SER A 182 -0.08 -8.02 -0.71
CA SER A 182 -0.55 -7.50 0.57
C SER A 182 0.27 -7.98 1.78
N GLY A 183 1.58 -7.91 1.71
CA GLY A 183 2.47 -8.31 2.81
C GLY A 183 3.33 -7.13 3.25
N GLU A 184 3.05 -6.56 4.43
CA GLU A 184 3.86 -5.50 5.04
C GLU A 184 5.09 -6.11 5.72
N ILE A 185 6.03 -6.59 4.91
CA ILE A 185 7.24 -7.24 5.43
C ILE A 185 8.18 -6.26 6.14
N SER A 186 8.86 -6.74 7.15
CA SER A 186 10.09 -6.15 7.68
C SER A 186 11.32 -6.88 7.15
N ARG A 187 12.51 -6.37 7.45
CA ARG A 187 13.79 -7.02 7.13
C ARG A 187 13.97 -8.40 7.79
N LYS A 188 13.13 -8.74 8.78
CA LYS A 188 13.16 -10.02 9.52
C LYS A 188 12.03 -10.98 9.14
N THR A 189 11.17 -10.62 8.22
CA THR A 189 10.06 -11.48 7.77
C THR A 189 10.59 -12.76 7.14
N LYS A 190 10.18 -13.89 7.66
CA LYS A 190 10.56 -15.20 7.13
C LYS A 190 9.89 -15.46 5.78
N GLY A 191 10.62 -16.09 4.89
CA GLY A 191 10.10 -16.52 3.60
C GLY A 191 9.71 -15.39 2.65
N ALA A 192 10.08 -14.13 2.93
CA ALA A 192 9.63 -12.97 2.17
C ALA A 192 10.05 -13.04 0.69
N ILE A 193 11.32 -13.32 0.41
CA ILE A 193 11.86 -13.35 -0.96
C ILE A 193 11.14 -14.43 -1.78
N ASP A 194 11.08 -15.66 -1.26
CA ASP A 194 10.45 -16.79 -1.95
C ASP A 194 8.94 -16.57 -2.16
N ALA A 195 8.26 -16.01 -1.16
CA ALA A 195 6.84 -15.72 -1.25
C ALA A 195 6.54 -14.62 -2.28
N PHE A 196 7.31 -13.53 -2.29
CA PHE A 196 7.16 -12.49 -3.31
C PHE A 196 7.50 -13.00 -4.71
N HIS A 197 8.53 -13.83 -4.84
CA HIS A 197 8.84 -14.49 -6.10
C HIS A 197 7.68 -15.35 -6.60
N ALA A 198 7.14 -16.22 -5.74
CA ALA A 198 6.05 -17.12 -6.11
C ALA A 198 4.80 -16.32 -6.56
N MET A 199 4.34 -15.38 -5.72
CA MET A 199 3.14 -14.60 -6.00
C MET A 199 3.36 -13.58 -7.12
N GLY A 200 4.45 -12.84 -7.11
CA GLY A 200 4.74 -11.82 -8.12
C GLY A 200 4.98 -12.41 -9.50
N LYS A 201 5.68 -13.55 -9.59
CA LYS A 201 5.84 -14.27 -10.85
C LYS A 201 4.49 -14.72 -11.41
N GLN A 202 3.64 -15.33 -10.59
CA GLN A 202 2.31 -15.78 -11.04
C GLN A 202 1.46 -14.59 -11.48
N CYS A 203 1.43 -13.49 -10.74
CA CYS A 203 0.74 -12.27 -11.14
C CYS A 203 1.17 -11.79 -12.55
N LYS A 204 2.48 -11.78 -12.80
CA LYS A 204 3.02 -11.39 -14.11
C LYS A 204 2.69 -12.41 -15.21
N ASP A 205 2.82 -13.69 -14.91
CA ASP A 205 2.57 -14.76 -15.89
C ASP A 205 1.13 -14.74 -16.38
N VAL A 206 0.13 -14.65 -15.47
CA VAL A 206 -1.28 -14.64 -15.86
C VAL A 206 -1.70 -13.36 -16.59
N SER A 207 -1.09 -12.24 -16.27
CA SER A 207 -1.51 -10.91 -16.74
C SER A 207 -0.67 -10.35 -17.90
N GLY A 208 0.26 -11.14 -18.44
CA GLY A 208 1.15 -10.67 -19.50
C GLY A 208 2.13 -9.57 -19.03
N GLY A 209 2.50 -9.59 -17.75
CA GLY A 209 3.51 -8.70 -17.18
C GLY A 209 2.98 -7.40 -16.61
N LEU A 210 1.72 -7.33 -16.17
CA LEU A 210 1.24 -6.17 -15.43
C LEU A 210 2.08 -5.90 -14.18
N PRO A 211 2.22 -4.62 -13.79
CA PRO A 211 3.08 -4.25 -12.68
C PRO A 211 2.59 -4.79 -11.33
N THR A 212 3.54 -5.07 -10.46
CA THR A 212 3.33 -5.50 -9.08
C THR A 212 3.90 -4.49 -8.10
N PHE A 213 3.15 -4.25 -7.01
CA PHE A 213 3.50 -3.32 -5.93
C PHE A 213 3.60 -4.05 -4.61
N ILE A 214 4.44 -3.54 -3.72
CA ILE A 214 4.50 -3.91 -2.30
C ILE A 214 4.62 -2.66 -1.43
N SER A 215 4.28 -2.79 -0.15
CA SER A 215 4.48 -1.76 0.87
C SER A 215 5.25 -2.37 2.05
N PRO A 216 6.58 -2.40 2.00
CA PRO A 216 7.35 -2.94 3.09
C PRO A 216 7.35 -2.01 4.30
N TRP A 217 7.38 -2.59 5.49
CA TRP A 217 7.61 -1.87 6.72
C TRP A 217 9.11 -1.63 6.90
N ILE A 218 9.57 -0.48 6.45
CA ILE A 218 10.97 -0.08 6.61
C ILE A 218 11.10 0.61 7.96
N ASP A 219 11.51 -0.15 8.96
CA ASP A 219 11.79 0.35 10.29
C ASP A 219 13.04 1.23 10.29
N GLY A 220 12.99 2.29 11.09
CA GLY A 220 14.14 3.19 11.25
C GLY A 220 15.26 2.56 12.09
N LYS A 221 16.32 3.33 12.30
CA LYS A 221 17.50 2.94 13.09
C LYS A 221 17.16 2.45 14.50
N LYS A 222 16.04 2.93 15.04
CA LYS A 222 15.48 2.45 16.30
C LYS A 222 14.25 1.59 15.95
N ALA A 223 14.43 0.30 15.74
CA ALA A 223 13.31 -0.61 15.57
C ALA A 223 12.44 -0.54 16.84
N VAL A 224 11.20 -0.14 16.69
CA VAL A 224 10.35 0.11 17.85
C VAL A 224 9.21 -0.88 17.95
N MET A 225 8.56 -1.17 16.86
CA MET A 225 7.55 -2.22 16.72
C MET A 225 7.30 -2.46 15.24
N GLY A 226 7.18 -3.72 14.86
CA GLY A 226 6.77 -4.13 13.52
C GLY A 226 5.81 -5.30 13.62
N THR A 227 5.27 -5.69 12.51
CA THR A 227 4.42 -6.89 12.38
C THR A 227 5.12 -8.15 12.87
N ASP A 228 6.44 -8.18 12.79
CA ASP A 228 7.30 -9.28 13.23
C ASP A 228 7.76 -9.12 14.68
N LYS A 229 7.12 -8.26 15.45
CA LYS A 229 7.45 -8.00 16.86
C LYS A 229 8.90 -7.52 17.07
N LEU A 230 9.44 -6.76 16.12
CA LEU A 230 10.74 -6.13 16.27
C LEU A 230 10.76 -5.23 17.51
N THR A 231 11.82 -5.39 18.30
CA THR A 231 12.04 -4.66 19.54
C THR A 231 13.24 -3.72 19.42
N LYS A 232 13.55 -2.98 20.46
CA LYS A 232 14.76 -2.13 20.49
C LYS A 232 16.05 -2.94 20.39
N GLU A 233 16.01 -4.20 20.83
CA GLU A 233 17.13 -5.14 20.73
C GLU A 233 17.39 -5.57 19.28
N ASP A 234 16.41 -5.45 18.41
CA ASP A 234 16.54 -5.75 16.97
C ASP A 234 17.13 -4.57 16.19
N ALA A 235 17.37 -3.43 16.84
CA ALA A 235 17.99 -2.29 16.20
C ALA A 235 19.42 -2.62 15.76
N VAL A 236 19.71 -2.29 14.51
CA VAL A 236 21.01 -2.57 13.89
C VAL A 236 21.68 -1.27 13.42
N SER A 237 22.96 -1.37 13.03
CA SER A 237 23.65 -0.25 12.40
C SER A 237 22.99 0.11 11.06
N VAL A 238 23.21 1.33 10.57
CA VAL A 238 22.73 1.76 9.24
C VAL A 238 23.26 0.83 8.15
N GLN A 239 24.51 0.43 8.25
CA GLN A 239 25.15 -0.46 7.27
C GLN A 239 24.50 -1.86 7.26
N GLU A 240 24.17 -2.39 8.41
CA GLU A 240 23.50 -3.68 8.52
C GLU A 240 22.06 -3.61 8.00
N HIS A 241 21.33 -2.54 8.37
CA HIS A 241 20.00 -2.28 7.85
C HIS A 241 19.98 -2.18 6.31
N GLU A 242 20.93 -1.43 5.75
CA GLU A 242 21.10 -1.31 4.30
C GLU A 242 21.41 -2.67 3.66
N ARG A 243 22.29 -3.46 4.28
CA ARG A 243 22.65 -4.79 3.77
C ARG A 243 21.43 -5.72 3.71
N GLU A 244 20.64 -5.79 4.80
CA GLU A 244 19.47 -6.67 4.89
C GLU A 244 18.37 -6.27 3.88
N TRP A 245 18.10 -4.97 3.73
CA TRP A 245 17.15 -4.52 2.72
C TRP A 245 17.64 -4.68 1.29
N ASN A 246 18.94 -4.51 1.04
CA ASN A 246 19.50 -4.77 -0.27
C ASN A 246 19.38 -6.23 -0.67
N GLU A 247 19.58 -7.16 0.26
CA GLU A 247 19.38 -8.59 0.03
C GLU A 247 17.93 -8.89 -0.38
N ILE A 248 16.96 -8.33 0.32
CA ILE A 248 15.54 -8.48 -0.03
C ILE A 248 15.25 -7.90 -1.41
N PHE A 249 15.66 -6.66 -1.67
CA PHE A 249 15.37 -5.99 -2.95
C PHE A 249 16.09 -6.64 -4.14
N ASP A 250 17.30 -7.13 -3.93
CA ASP A 250 18.01 -7.90 -4.97
C ASP A 250 17.31 -9.23 -5.25
N GLY A 251 16.66 -9.81 -4.24
CA GLY A 251 15.91 -11.05 -4.36
C GLY A 251 14.54 -10.91 -5.05
N ILE A 252 13.95 -9.72 -5.15
CA ILE A 252 12.58 -9.53 -5.65
C ILE A 252 12.44 -8.57 -6.84
N HIS A 253 13.52 -7.91 -7.28
CA HIS A 253 13.48 -6.82 -8.27
C HIS A 253 12.98 -7.23 -9.66
N ASP A 254 12.96 -8.49 -9.98
CA ASP A 254 12.44 -9.02 -11.25
C ASP A 254 10.93 -9.29 -11.21
N VAL A 255 10.37 -9.49 -10.02
CA VAL A 255 8.93 -9.78 -9.82
C VAL A 255 8.16 -8.63 -9.17
N VAL A 256 8.83 -7.65 -8.58
CA VAL A 256 8.22 -6.45 -8.00
C VAL A 256 8.69 -5.21 -8.78
N ASP A 257 7.76 -4.38 -9.22
CA ASP A 257 8.04 -3.21 -10.06
C ASP A 257 8.14 -1.91 -9.26
N ALA A 258 7.46 -1.80 -8.12
CA ALA A 258 7.46 -0.60 -7.31
C ALA A 258 7.19 -0.88 -5.82
N LEU A 259 7.66 0.05 -4.99
CA LEU A 259 7.46 0.06 -3.55
C LEU A 259 6.61 1.26 -3.16
N SER A 260 5.65 1.06 -2.27
CA SER A 260 5.06 2.16 -1.51
C SER A 260 5.86 2.35 -0.22
N LEU A 261 6.14 3.59 0.10
CA LEU A 261 6.91 3.97 1.29
C LEU A 261 6.02 4.52 2.42
N ILE A 262 4.72 4.16 2.43
CA ILE A 262 3.76 4.66 3.44
C ILE A 262 4.09 4.20 4.86
N HIS A 263 4.86 3.11 5.00
CA HIS A 263 5.28 2.55 6.28
C HIS A 263 6.74 2.84 6.62
N ILE A 264 7.34 3.85 6.03
CA ILE A 264 8.64 4.32 6.49
C ILE A 264 8.44 5.07 7.80
N SER A 265 8.92 4.47 8.89
CA SER A 265 9.09 5.19 10.13
C SER A 265 10.34 6.06 10.03
N GLU A 266 10.19 7.30 9.59
CA GLU A 266 11.28 8.26 9.76
C GLU A 266 11.55 8.46 11.26
N PRO A 267 12.84 8.53 11.68
CA PRO A 267 13.15 9.12 12.96
C PRO A 267 12.62 10.55 12.90
N THR A 268 11.52 10.80 13.57
CA THR A 268 10.99 12.14 13.70
C THR A 268 12.13 13.02 14.20
N ARG A 269 12.46 14.07 13.48
CA ARG A 269 13.46 15.09 13.82
C ARG A 269 13.10 15.90 15.08
N LEU A 270 12.33 15.31 15.97
CA LEU A 270 12.02 15.91 17.27
C LEU A 270 13.21 15.97 18.22
N ASP A 271 14.29 15.26 17.91
CA ASP A 271 15.53 15.29 18.72
C ASP A 271 16.49 16.44 18.34
N VAL A 272 16.11 17.33 17.44
CA VAL A 272 16.96 18.44 16.94
C VAL A 272 16.50 19.81 17.44
N ILE A 273 15.42 19.86 18.24
CA ILE A 273 14.95 21.08 18.89
C ILE A 273 15.06 20.91 20.41
N SER A 274 16.27 20.88 20.90
CA SER A 274 16.61 21.13 22.33
C SER A 274 17.96 21.80 22.41
#